data_cd528653f7db1b15244e94a5170a484c
#
_entry.id   cd528653f7db1b15244e94a5170a484c
#
_cell.length_a   1.000
_cell.length_b   1.000
_cell.length_c   1.000
_cell.angle_alpha   90.00
_cell.angle_beta   90.00
_cell.angle_gamma   90.00
#
_symmetry.space_group_name_H-M   'P 1'
#
loop_
_entity.id
_entity.type
_entity.pdbx_description
1 polymer ?
#
loop_
_entity_poly.entity_id
_entity_poly.type
_entity_poly.pdbx_seq_one_letter_code
_entity_poly.pdbx_strand_id
1 'polypeptide(L)'
;MKKLIIIFLLILPAFISAQGKFGSIKVGIFSPVATNTGFILGYEGGKNIDEVLSIGFSIDWFNKNYIDQHLVNEFNDFYGPNSSLNELRAKTNLHAIPIMATVTASWPVADRMRVFATGGLGLEALLIWYRNYDNPDNNEFKAAFDFAWRLGSGINYEIGSRSDGFMELAYHYSQPSWQYEVKDGVTGKSKVFERKFDMSGLMMRVGFRFFF
;
A
#
# COMPACT_ATOMS: atom_id res chain seq x y z
N MET A 1 -17.54 14.19 6.43
CA MET A 1 -16.25 14.13 5.73
C MET A 1 -15.39 15.39 5.90
N LYS A 2 -15.87 16.63 5.68
CA LYS A 2 -15.06 17.87 5.86
C LYS A 2 -14.44 18.03 7.26
N LYS A 3 -15.12 17.61 8.33
CA LYS A 3 -14.63 17.71 9.72
C LYS A 3 -13.47 16.74 10.03
N LEU A 4 -13.42 15.57 9.39
CA LEU A 4 -12.34 14.59 9.56
C LEU A 4 -11.01 15.06 8.94
N ILE A 5 -11.09 15.73 7.79
CA ILE A 5 -9.94 16.31 7.08
C ILE A 5 -9.32 17.43 7.91
N ILE A 6 -10.13 18.25 8.58
CA ILE A 6 -9.65 19.34 9.44
C ILE A 6 -8.93 18.80 10.67
N ILE A 7 -9.42 17.71 11.27
CA ILE A 7 -8.75 17.05 12.42
C ILE A 7 -7.40 16.48 12.00
N PHE A 8 -7.33 15.85 10.82
CA PHE A 8 -6.07 15.32 10.26
C PHE A 8 -5.06 16.43 9.96
N LEU A 9 -5.50 17.57 9.45
CA LEU A 9 -4.66 18.76 9.18
C LEU A 9 -4.17 19.45 10.47
N LEU A 10 -4.94 19.38 11.56
CA LEU A 10 -4.56 19.97 12.86
C LEU A 10 -3.57 19.10 13.66
N ILE A 11 -3.48 17.80 13.37
CA ILE A 11 -2.53 16.89 14.01
C ILE A 11 -1.13 17.01 13.37
N LEU A 12 -1.04 17.38 12.09
CA LEU A 12 0.24 17.58 11.38
C LEU A 12 1.22 18.57 12.04
N PRO A 13 0.80 19.75 12.55
CA PRO A 13 1.74 20.69 13.16
C PRO A 13 2.24 20.27 14.56
N ALA A 14 1.58 19.37 15.26
CA ALA A 14 2.05 18.90 16.58
C ALA A 14 3.39 18.14 16.52
N PHE A 15 3.79 17.67 15.34
CA PHE A 15 5.07 17.00 15.11
C PHE A 15 6.24 17.96 14.80
N ILE A 16 6.00 19.28 14.79
CA ILE A 16 6.98 20.25 14.28
C ILE A 16 8.00 20.73 15.34
N SER A 17 7.82 20.43 16.62
CA SER A 17 8.74 20.87 17.66
C SER A 17 9.37 19.68 18.37
N ALA A 18 10.61 19.33 18.09
CA ALA A 18 11.59 18.80 19.05
C ALA A 18 12.80 18.13 18.35
N GLN A 19 13.91 18.12 19.05
CA GLN A 19 15.10 17.31 18.80
C GLN A 19 14.72 15.83 18.56
N GLY A 20 15.34 15.18 17.58
CA GLY A 20 15.15 13.77 17.31
C GLY A 20 14.11 13.41 16.22
N LYS A 21 13.80 14.33 15.31
CA LYS A 21 12.98 14.03 14.12
C LYS A 21 13.78 13.23 13.10
N PHE A 22 13.08 12.40 12.38
CA PHE A 22 13.66 11.69 11.24
C PHE A 22 12.73 11.71 10.03
N GLY A 23 13.34 11.59 8.84
CA GLY A 23 12.66 11.29 7.59
C GLY A 23 13.37 10.14 6.90
N SER A 24 12.63 9.22 6.29
CA SER A 24 13.18 8.06 5.58
C SER A 24 12.54 7.93 4.21
N ILE A 25 13.35 7.56 3.22
CA ILE A 25 12.89 7.14 1.90
C ILE A 25 13.16 5.65 1.78
N LYS A 26 12.16 4.90 1.32
CA LYS A 26 12.17 3.44 1.20
C LYS A 26 11.86 3.03 -0.22
N VAL A 27 12.62 2.08 -0.76
CA VAL A 27 12.34 1.46 -2.05
C VAL A 27 12.44 -0.05 -1.91
N GLY A 28 11.68 -0.78 -2.68
CA GLY A 28 11.73 -2.23 -2.59
C GLY A 28 10.73 -2.96 -3.47
N ILE A 29 10.44 -4.17 -3.07
CA ILE A 29 9.46 -5.03 -3.72
C ILE A 29 8.36 -5.41 -2.74
N PHE A 30 7.16 -5.53 -3.26
CA PHE A 30 5.98 -6.00 -2.55
C PHE A 30 5.32 -7.11 -3.35
N SER A 31 4.98 -8.20 -2.67
CA SER A 31 4.36 -9.39 -3.26
C SER A 31 3.00 -9.64 -2.60
N PRO A 32 1.93 -8.92 -3.00
CA PRO A 32 0.60 -9.16 -2.47
C PRO A 32 -0.04 -10.39 -3.10
N VAL A 33 -1.00 -10.99 -2.38
CA VAL A 33 -1.72 -12.20 -2.85
C VAL A 33 -2.54 -11.90 -4.11
N ALA A 34 -3.17 -10.72 -4.19
CA ALA A 34 -4.05 -10.37 -5.32
C ALA A 34 -3.29 -10.13 -6.63
N THR A 35 -1.98 -9.83 -6.59
CA THR A 35 -1.20 -9.51 -7.80
C THR A 35 0.21 -10.10 -7.73
N ASN A 36 0.89 -10.11 -8.88
CA ASN A 36 2.31 -10.46 -8.92
C ASN A 36 3.17 -9.41 -8.19
N THR A 37 4.36 -9.81 -7.76
CA THR A 37 5.37 -8.93 -7.15
C THR A 37 5.61 -7.68 -8.00
N GLY A 38 5.64 -6.53 -7.36
CA GLY A 38 5.88 -5.24 -7.98
C GLY A 38 6.78 -4.34 -7.14
N PHE A 39 7.11 -3.19 -7.71
CA PHE A 39 7.92 -2.16 -7.05
C PHE A 39 7.08 -1.38 -6.05
N ILE A 40 7.70 -1.04 -4.90
CA ILE A 40 7.10 -0.17 -3.89
C ILE A 40 8.07 0.96 -3.53
N LEU A 41 7.54 2.17 -3.44
CA LEU A 41 8.24 3.36 -2.98
C LEU A 41 7.52 3.87 -1.73
N GLY A 42 8.27 4.27 -0.71
CA GLY A 42 7.70 4.77 0.53
C GLY A 42 8.46 5.93 1.14
N TYR A 43 7.74 6.71 1.91
CA TYR A 43 8.26 7.72 2.80
C TYR A 43 7.77 7.43 4.23
N GLU A 44 8.66 7.65 5.20
CA GLU A 44 8.29 7.60 6.62
C GLU A 44 8.91 8.81 7.31
N GLY A 45 8.11 9.52 8.10
CA GLY A 45 8.55 10.62 8.93
C GLY A 45 8.12 10.41 10.37
N GLY A 46 8.94 10.82 11.32
CA GLY A 46 8.62 10.59 12.72
C GLY A 46 9.57 11.28 13.68
N LYS A 47 9.47 10.81 14.93
CA LYS A 47 10.22 11.34 16.06
C LYS A 47 10.68 10.18 16.94
N ASN A 48 11.93 10.26 17.40
CA ASN A 48 12.43 9.40 18.47
C ASN A 48 11.82 9.83 19.80
N ILE A 49 11.23 8.92 20.53
CA ILE A 49 10.72 9.12 21.89
C ILE A 49 11.89 9.01 22.88
N ASP A 50 12.69 7.96 22.68
CA ASP A 50 13.91 7.67 23.43
C ASP A 50 14.96 7.00 22.52
N GLU A 51 15.99 6.40 23.11
CA GLU A 51 17.06 5.70 22.37
C GLU A 51 16.61 4.42 21.67
N VAL A 52 15.51 3.84 22.10
CA VAL A 52 14.96 2.58 21.61
C VAL A 52 13.74 2.80 20.75
N LEU A 53 12.84 3.69 21.18
CA LEU A 53 11.48 3.81 20.66
C LEU A 53 11.32 5.05 19.76
N SER A 54 10.73 4.88 18.61
CA SER A 54 10.29 5.96 17.73
C SER A 54 8.84 5.77 17.28
N ILE A 55 8.16 6.88 17.04
CA ILE A 55 6.82 6.93 16.47
C ILE A 55 6.82 7.77 15.21
N GLY A 56 5.97 7.44 14.27
CA GLY A 56 5.92 8.16 13.00
C GLY A 56 4.67 7.86 12.20
N PHE A 57 4.70 8.31 10.98
CA PHE A 57 3.73 7.96 9.96
C PHE A 57 4.46 7.56 8.69
N SER A 58 3.89 6.65 7.93
CA SER A 58 4.40 6.26 6.62
C SER A 58 3.31 6.37 5.56
N ILE A 59 3.74 6.68 4.36
CA ILE A 59 2.95 6.59 3.15
C ILE A 59 3.78 5.81 2.14
N ASP A 60 3.20 4.77 1.58
CA ASP A 60 3.84 3.98 0.54
C ASP A 60 3.00 4.04 -0.74
N TRP A 61 3.62 3.79 -1.85
CA TRP A 61 2.99 3.69 -3.16
C TRP A 61 3.46 2.43 -3.86
N PHE A 62 2.53 1.55 -4.15
CA PHE A 62 2.72 0.35 -4.94
C PHE A 62 1.94 0.49 -6.24
N ASN A 63 2.58 0.18 -7.35
CA ASN A 63 1.92 0.17 -8.66
C ASN A 63 2.17 -1.15 -9.36
N LYS A 64 1.11 -1.69 -9.94
CA LYS A 64 1.19 -2.88 -10.76
C LYS A 64 0.14 -2.88 -11.87
N ASN A 65 0.59 -3.16 -13.09
CA ASN A 65 -0.30 -3.61 -14.14
C ASN A 65 -0.61 -5.08 -13.92
N TYR A 66 -1.88 -5.42 -13.85
CA TYR A 66 -2.38 -6.75 -13.58
C TYR A 66 -3.35 -7.20 -14.66
N ILE A 67 -3.27 -8.46 -15.07
CA ILE A 67 -4.26 -9.10 -15.94
C ILE A 67 -5.02 -10.10 -15.07
N ASP A 68 -6.31 -9.83 -14.86
CA ASP A 68 -7.17 -10.71 -14.08
C ASP A 68 -7.53 -11.96 -14.89
N GLN A 69 -6.85 -13.05 -14.61
CA GLN A 69 -7.04 -14.33 -15.32
C GLN A 69 -8.47 -14.92 -15.13
N HIS A 70 -9.10 -14.65 -13.99
CA HIS A 70 -10.49 -15.06 -13.78
C HIS A 70 -11.41 -14.30 -14.74
N LEU A 71 -11.20 -13.00 -14.89
CA LEU A 71 -11.95 -12.15 -15.81
C LEU A 71 -11.66 -12.52 -17.28
N VAL A 72 -10.42 -12.90 -17.61
CA VAL A 72 -10.08 -13.43 -18.95
C VAL A 72 -10.89 -14.68 -19.27
N ASN A 73 -11.01 -15.60 -18.31
CA ASN A 73 -11.79 -16.83 -18.49
C ASN A 73 -13.29 -16.53 -18.67
N GLU A 74 -13.85 -15.63 -17.85
CA GLU A 74 -15.25 -15.18 -18.00
C GLU A 74 -15.48 -14.54 -19.39
N PHE A 75 -14.53 -13.75 -19.89
CA PHE A 75 -14.60 -13.18 -21.24
C PHE A 75 -14.45 -14.22 -22.34
N ASN A 76 -13.63 -15.25 -22.14
CA ASN A 76 -13.54 -16.37 -23.09
C ASN A 76 -14.84 -17.15 -23.18
N ASP A 77 -15.53 -17.35 -22.06
CA ASP A 77 -16.82 -18.05 -22.01
C ASP A 77 -17.94 -17.22 -22.65
N PHE A 78 -17.90 -15.90 -22.51
CA PHE A 78 -18.95 -15.01 -22.99
C PHE A 78 -18.74 -14.56 -24.46
N TYR A 79 -17.51 -14.20 -24.84
CA TYR A 79 -17.19 -13.64 -26.16
C TYR A 79 -16.50 -14.63 -27.11
N GLY A 80 -16.21 -15.83 -26.62
CA GLY A 80 -15.42 -16.83 -27.34
C GLY A 80 -13.91 -16.70 -27.13
N PRO A 81 -13.14 -17.75 -27.49
CA PRO A 81 -11.71 -17.86 -27.20
C PRO A 81 -10.88 -16.91 -28.10
N ASN A 82 -10.68 -15.69 -27.67
CA ASN A 82 -9.73 -14.75 -28.25
C ASN A 82 -8.82 -14.21 -27.14
N SER A 83 -7.83 -15.01 -26.76
CA SER A 83 -7.01 -14.79 -25.57
C SER A 83 -6.33 -13.40 -25.54
N SER A 84 -5.75 -12.96 -26.64
CA SER A 84 -5.04 -11.68 -26.67
C SER A 84 -5.95 -10.46 -26.49
N LEU A 85 -7.17 -10.52 -27.05
CA LEU A 85 -8.14 -9.44 -26.93
C LEU A 85 -8.77 -9.45 -25.52
N ASN A 86 -9.06 -10.63 -24.99
CA ASN A 86 -9.64 -10.79 -23.65
C ASN A 86 -8.64 -10.46 -22.55
N GLU A 87 -7.34 -10.72 -22.73
CA GLU A 87 -6.28 -10.25 -21.83
C GLU A 87 -6.17 -8.72 -21.83
N LEU A 88 -6.26 -8.07 -23.00
CA LEU A 88 -6.28 -6.61 -23.08
C LEU A 88 -7.49 -6.00 -22.34
N ARG A 89 -8.64 -6.66 -22.42
CA ARG A 89 -9.88 -6.26 -21.74
C ARG A 89 -9.77 -6.43 -20.22
N ALA A 90 -9.11 -7.48 -19.76
CA ALA A 90 -8.91 -7.78 -18.34
C ALA A 90 -7.73 -7.02 -17.72
N LYS A 91 -7.00 -6.21 -18.51
CA LYS A 91 -5.85 -5.45 -18.03
C LYS A 91 -6.32 -4.31 -17.10
N THR A 92 -5.78 -4.32 -15.90
CA THR A 92 -6.09 -3.37 -14.83
C THR A 92 -4.80 -2.71 -14.36
N ASN A 93 -4.80 -1.40 -14.17
CA ASN A 93 -3.71 -0.69 -13.51
C ASN A 93 -4.13 -0.42 -12.07
N LEU A 94 -3.35 -0.94 -11.13
CA LEU A 94 -3.65 -0.96 -9.71
C LEU A 94 -2.61 -0.14 -8.97
N HIS A 95 -3.07 0.81 -8.14
CA HIS A 95 -2.25 1.59 -7.23
C HIS A 95 -2.74 1.37 -5.80
N ALA A 96 -1.89 0.84 -4.94
CA ALA A 96 -2.14 0.75 -3.51
C ALA A 96 -1.33 1.82 -2.77
N ILE A 97 -2.02 2.57 -1.92
CA ILE A 97 -1.45 3.68 -1.15
C ILE A 97 -1.80 3.49 0.32
N PRO A 98 -1.04 2.68 1.07
CA PRO A 98 -1.20 2.58 2.52
C PRO A 98 -0.64 3.83 3.21
N ILE A 99 -1.44 4.39 4.14
CA ILE A 99 -1.08 5.50 5.03
C ILE A 99 -1.19 4.97 6.45
N MET A 100 -0.08 4.95 7.18
CA MET A 100 0.01 4.24 8.45
C MET A 100 0.67 5.08 9.54
N ALA A 101 0.14 5.00 10.76
CA ALA A 101 0.89 5.35 11.96
C ALA A 101 1.85 4.21 12.29
N THR A 102 3.09 4.52 12.64
CA THR A 102 4.14 3.54 12.87
C THR A 102 4.77 3.69 14.25
N VAL A 103 5.15 2.56 14.82
CA VAL A 103 5.96 2.47 16.03
C VAL A 103 7.14 1.56 15.71
N THR A 104 8.35 2.01 16.01
CA THR A 104 9.56 1.23 15.76
C THR A 104 10.40 1.17 17.04
N ALA A 105 10.82 -0.03 17.41
CA ALA A 105 11.77 -0.27 18.49
C ALA A 105 13.09 -0.74 17.88
N SER A 106 14.22 -0.17 18.33
CA SER A 106 15.55 -0.43 17.77
C SER A 106 16.55 -0.71 18.88
N TRP A 107 17.36 -1.76 18.71
CA TRP A 107 18.38 -2.20 19.67
C TRP A 107 19.75 -2.26 19.03
N PRO A 108 20.81 -1.74 19.67
CA PRO A 108 22.19 -1.90 19.20
C PRO A 108 22.60 -3.36 19.30
N VAL A 109 23.24 -3.90 18.26
CA VAL A 109 23.77 -5.28 18.21
C VAL A 109 25.26 -5.30 17.94
N ALA A 110 25.81 -4.26 17.33
CA ALA A 110 27.24 -4.08 17.10
C ALA A 110 27.52 -2.57 16.91
N ASP A 111 28.81 -2.23 16.78
CA ASP A 111 29.20 -0.87 16.41
C ASP A 111 28.53 -0.49 15.10
N ARG A 112 27.80 0.67 15.11
CA ARG A 112 27.03 1.20 13.97
C ARG A 112 25.90 0.33 13.44
N MET A 113 25.58 -0.80 14.11
CA MET A 113 24.50 -1.69 13.69
C MET A 113 23.40 -1.76 14.76
N ARG A 114 22.16 -1.59 14.32
CA ARG A 114 20.96 -1.74 15.16
C ARG A 114 19.98 -2.66 14.46
N VAL A 115 19.41 -3.61 15.17
CA VAL A 115 18.23 -4.33 14.71
C VAL A 115 16.98 -3.56 15.11
N PHE A 116 15.91 -3.65 14.33
CA PHE A 116 14.65 -3.02 14.69
C PHE A 116 13.46 -3.92 14.42
N ALA A 117 12.40 -3.68 15.16
CA ALA A 117 11.07 -4.20 14.89
C ALA A 117 10.12 -3.01 14.71
N THR A 118 9.25 -3.08 13.73
CA THR A 118 8.28 -2.02 13.42
C THR A 118 6.88 -2.59 13.33
N GLY A 119 5.92 -1.84 13.86
CA GLY A 119 4.49 -2.09 13.70
C GLY A 119 3.80 -0.87 13.14
N GLY A 120 2.80 -1.07 12.31
CA GLY A 120 2.01 0.01 11.74
C GLY A 120 0.54 -0.34 11.66
N LEU A 121 -0.33 0.67 11.86
CA LEU A 121 -1.77 0.60 11.71
C LEU A 121 -2.24 1.79 10.89
N GLY A 122 -3.21 1.59 10.01
CA GLY A 122 -3.68 2.68 9.17
C GLY A 122 -4.77 2.28 8.19
N LEU A 123 -4.81 3.00 7.08
CA LEU A 123 -5.75 2.80 6.00
C LEU A 123 -4.99 2.61 4.69
N GLU A 124 -5.46 1.70 3.87
CA GLU A 124 -5.02 1.56 2.48
C GLU A 124 -6.08 2.08 1.53
N ALA A 125 -5.67 2.96 0.61
CA ALA A 125 -6.45 3.36 -0.54
C ALA A 125 -6.00 2.55 -1.75
N LEU A 126 -6.89 1.73 -2.29
CA LEU A 126 -6.69 1.01 -3.53
C LEU A 126 -7.39 1.75 -4.67
N LEU A 127 -6.61 2.24 -5.62
CA LEU A 127 -7.08 2.95 -6.80
C LEU A 127 -6.88 2.08 -8.02
N ILE A 128 -7.96 1.85 -8.77
CA ILE A 128 -7.97 0.94 -9.91
C ILE A 128 -8.47 1.67 -11.14
N TRP A 129 -7.67 1.61 -12.20
CA TRP A 129 -8.05 2.06 -13.53
C TRP A 129 -8.17 0.83 -14.42
N TYR A 130 -9.36 0.62 -14.99
CA TYR A 130 -9.59 -0.43 -15.96
C TYR A 130 -10.32 0.13 -17.20
N ARG A 131 -10.11 -0.53 -18.34
CA ARG A 131 -10.83 -0.18 -19.56
C ARG A 131 -12.26 -0.68 -19.46
N ASN A 132 -13.21 0.23 -19.68
CA ASN A 132 -14.60 -0.19 -19.88
C ASN A 132 -14.70 -0.94 -21.22
N TYR A 133 -15.27 -2.14 -21.15
CA TYR A 133 -15.39 -2.99 -22.34
C TYR A 133 -16.41 -2.47 -23.34
N ASP A 134 -17.52 -1.92 -22.86
CA ASP A 134 -18.61 -1.38 -23.69
C ASP A 134 -18.22 -0.03 -24.34
N ASN A 135 -17.22 0.65 -23.76
CA ASN A 135 -16.66 1.89 -24.32
C ASN A 135 -15.15 1.96 -24.08
N PRO A 136 -14.34 1.38 -24.98
CA PRO A 136 -12.88 1.26 -24.81
C PRO A 136 -12.12 2.58 -24.71
N ASP A 137 -12.73 3.68 -25.10
CA ASP A 137 -12.14 5.03 -25.00
C ASP A 137 -12.34 5.64 -23.60
N ASN A 138 -13.20 5.06 -22.77
CA ASN A 138 -13.42 5.49 -21.41
C ASN A 138 -12.73 4.54 -20.42
N ASN A 139 -11.73 5.07 -19.71
CA ASN A 139 -11.17 4.40 -18.55
C ASN A 139 -12.12 4.60 -17.36
N GLU A 140 -12.52 3.54 -16.73
CA GLU A 140 -13.24 3.59 -15.46
C GLU A 140 -12.28 3.64 -14.29
N PHE A 141 -12.59 4.48 -13.33
CA PHE A 141 -11.87 4.63 -12.07
C PHE A 141 -12.72 4.10 -10.92
N LYS A 142 -12.12 3.24 -10.10
CA LYS A 142 -12.70 2.76 -8.83
C LYS A 142 -11.72 2.99 -7.71
N ALA A 143 -12.23 3.36 -6.55
CA ALA A 143 -11.45 3.49 -5.33
C ALA A 143 -12.08 2.63 -4.23
N ALA A 144 -11.25 1.88 -3.54
CA ALA A 144 -11.62 1.10 -2.37
C ALA A 144 -10.71 1.49 -1.19
N PHE A 145 -11.25 1.42 0.02
CA PHE A 145 -10.51 1.73 1.23
C PHE A 145 -10.68 0.59 2.22
N ASP A 146 -9.60 0.24 2.89
CA ASP A 146 -9.64 -0.77 3.94
C ASP A 146 -8.70 -0.43 5.08
N PHE A 147 -8.95 -1.03 6.24
CA PHE A 147 -8.01 -1.02 7.35
C PHE A 147 -6.77 -1.83 6.99
N ALA A 148 -5.61 -1.28 7.32
CA ALA A 148 -4.33 -1.94 7.05
C ALA A 148 -3.49 -2.02 8.31
N TRP A 149 -2.74 -3.12 8.43
CA TRP A 149 -1.69 -3.24 9.44
C TRP A 149 -0.42 -3.83 8.84
N ARG A 150 0.70 -3.56 9.50
CA ARG A 150 2.01 -4.03 9.06
C ARG A 150 2.85 -4.42 10.27
N LEU A 151 3.58 -5.52 10.15
CA LEU A 151 4.64 -5.90 11.08
C LEU A 151 5.90 -6.17 10.28
N GLY A 152 7.02 -5.65 10.76
CA GLY A 152 8.30 -5.81 10.09
C GLY A 152 9.46 -5.81 11.06
N SER A 153 10.61 -6.22 10.54
CA SER A 153 11.89 -6.17 11.23
C SER A 153 13.00 -5.89 10.24
N GLY A 154 14.12 -5.44 10.72
CA GLY A 154 15.23 -5.13 9.85
C GLY A 154 16.49 -4.74 10.60
N ILE A 155 17.44 -4.23 9.83
CA ILE A 155 18.75 -3.80 10.31
C ILE A 155 18.97 -2.38 9.83
N ASN A 156 19.40 -1.51 10.74
CA ASN A 156 19.94 -0.19 10.45
C ASN A 156 21.47 -0.25 10.52
N TYR A 157 22.12 0.45 9.61
CA TYR A 157 23.54 0.67 9.63
C TYR A 157 23.82 2.18 9.60
N GLU A 158 24.53 2.67 10.61
CA GLU A 158 24.91 4.07 10.73
C GLU A 158 25.98 4.43 9.68
N ILE A 159 25.62 5.22 8.69
CA ILE A 159 26.50 5.69 7.62
C ILE A 159 27.22 6.95 8.03
N GLY A 160 26.56 7.81 8.75
CA GLY A 160 27.09 9.07 9.24
C GLY A 160 26.38 9.54 10.52
N SER A 161 26.86 10.62 11.11
CA SER A 161 26.33 11.14 12.38
C SER A 161 24.82 11.48 12.36
N ARG A 162 24.22 11.62 11.19
CA ARG A 162 22.80 11.97 11.01
C ARG A 162 22.11 11.14 9.94
N SER A 163 22.66 9.98 9.59
CA SER A 163 22.05 9.15 8.54
C SER A 163 22.33 7.67 8.71
N ASP A 164 21.29 6.89 8.53
CA ASP A 164 21.31 5.44 8.52
C ASP A 164 20.87 4.90 7.16
N GLY A 165 21.55 3.86 6.68
CA GLY A 165 21.01 2.95 5.69
C GLY A 165 20.28 1.81 6.41
N PHE A 166 19.21 1.28 5.82
CA PHE A 166 18.52 0.15 6.42
C PHE A 166 17.94 -0.82 5.40
N MET A 167 17.74 -2.04 5.87
CA MET A 167 17.00 -3.10 5.18
C MET A 167 15.87 -3.56 6.08
N GLU A 168 14.69 -3.73 5.50
CA GLU A 168 13.46 -4.11 6.19
C GLU A 168 12.76 -5.25 5.46
N LEU A 169 12.32 -6.24 6.21
CA LEU A 169 11.39 -7.27 5.79
C LEU A 169 10.09 -7.08 6.59
N ALA A 170 8.97 -6.96 5.91
CA ALA A 170 7.69 -6.72 6.55
C ALA A 170 6.58 -7.55 5.91
N TYR A 171 5.58 -7.90 6.72
CA TYR A 171 4.31 -8.41 6.27
C TYR A 171 3.26 -7.30 6.38
N HIS A 172 2.56 -7.06 5.31
CA HIS A 172 1.46 -6.11 5.23
C HIS A 172 0.14 -6.86 5.06
N TYR A 173 -0.92 -6.35 5.68
CA TYR A 173 -2.27 -6.89 5.57
C TYR A 173 -3.25 -5.78 5.21
N SER A 174 -4.03 -6.00 4.15
CA SER A 174 -5.14 -5.17 3.75
C SER A 174 -6.01 -5.95 2.76
N GLN A 175 -7.35 -5.74 2.80
CA GLN A 175 -8.29 -6.42 1.91
C GLN A 175 -9.35 -5.45 1.39
N PRO A 176 -8.97 -4.38 0.68
CA PRO A 176 -9.91 -3.43 0.15
C PRO A 176 -10.94 -4.10 -0.75
N SER A 177 -12.20 -3.72 -0.56
CA SER A 177 -13.31 -4.23 -1.35
C SER A 177 -14.22 -3.11 -1.83
N TRP A 178 -14.94 -3.36 -2.90
CA TRP A 178 -16.03 -2.51 -3.34
C TRP A 178 -17.23 -3.35 -3.75
N GLN A 179 -18.39 -2.74 -3.63
CA GLN A 179 -19.64 -3.32 -4.05
C GLN A 179 -20.12 -2.67 -5.34
N TYR A 180 -20.67 -3.48 -6.23
CA TYR A 180 -21.34 -3.00 -7.43
C TYR A 180 -22.66 -3.75 -7.61
N GLU A 181 -23.68 -3.01 -8.08
CA GLU A 181 -25.02 -3.52 -8.31
C GLU A 181 -25.16 -3.88 -9.78
N VAL A 182 -25.55 -5.13 -10.05
CA VAL A 182 -25.92 -5.59 -11.39
C VAL A 182 -27.42 -5.75 -11.43
N LYS A 183 -28.08 -5.08 -12.38
CA LYS A 183 -29.50 -5.26 -12.65
C LYS A 183 -29.70 -6.30 -13.73
N ASP A 184 -30.47 -7.34 -13.40
CA ASP A 184 -30.91 -8.30 -14.40
C ASP A 184 -31.93 -7.64 -15.34
N GLY A 185 -31.56 -7.49 -16.60
CA GLY A 185 -32.40 -6.86 -17.63
C GLY A 185 -33.70 -7.63 -17.94
N VAL A 186 -33.82 -8.89 -17.51
CA VAL A 186 -35.00 -9.74 -17.78
C VAL A 186 -35.96 -9.73 -16.60
N THR A 187 -35.46 -9.88 -15.38
CA THR A 187 -36.29 -9.99 -14.17
C THR A 187 -36.45 -8.70 -13.40
N GLY A 188 -35.65 -7.65 -13.71
CA GLY A 188 -35.61 -6.38 -12.99
C GLY A 188 -35.04 -6.49 -11.58
N LYS A 189 -34.57 -7.67 -11.16
CA LYS A 189 -33.95 -7.88 -9.85
C LYS A 189 -32.53 -7.34 -9.87
N SER A 190 -32.17 -6.60 -8.83
CA SER A 190 -30.78 -6.19 -8.61
C SER A 190 -30.07 -7.14 -7.68
N LYS A 191 -28.80 -7.45 -7.97
CA LYS A 191 -27.91 -8.22 -7.13
C LYS A 191 -26.63 -7.42 -6.87
N VAL A 192 -26.27 -7.29 -5.60
CA VAL A 192 -25.03 -6.66 -5.18
C VAL A 192 -23.94 -7.70 -5.19
N PHE A 193 -22.87 -7.42 -5.91
CA PHE A 193 -21.62 -8.18 -5.91
C PHE A 193 -20.54 -7.42 -5.17
N GLU A 194 -19.77 -8.12 -4.38
CA GLU A 194 -18.58 -7.57 -3.71
C GLU A 194 -17.32 -8.11 -4.41
N ARG A 195 -16.44 -7.22 -4.80
CA ARG A 195 -15.11 -7.57 -5.30
C ARG A 195 -14.06 -7.17 -4.27
N LYS A 196 -13.34 -8.16 -3.77
CA LYS A 196 -12.33 -8.03 -2.73
C LYS A 196 -10.94 -8.29 -3.32
N PHE A 197 -9.98 -7.40 -2.98
CA PHE A 197 -8.59 -7.56 -3.36
C PHE A 197 -7.76 -7.85 -2.12
N ASP A 198 -7.12 -9.01 -2.10
CA ASP A 198 -6.22 -9.36 -1.01
C ASP A 198 -4.83 -8.74 -1.28
N MET A 199 -4.62 -7.56 -0.72
CA MET A 199 -3.36 -6.84 -0.79
C MET A 199 -2.40 -7.25 0.34
N SER A 200 -2.69 -8.35 1.04
CA SER A 200 -1.78 -8.89 2.06
C SER A 200 -0.57 -9.56 1.41
N GLY A 201 0.62 -9.36 1.98
CA GLY A 201 1.82 -9.97 1.42
C GLY A 201 3.12 -9.53 2.07
N LEU A 202 4.21 -10.07 1.56
CA LEU A 202 5.56 -9.75 2.03
C LEU A 202 6.14 -8.55 1.27
N MET A 203 6.81 -7.69 2.01
CA MET A 203 7.59 -6.55 1.50
C MET A 203 9.05 -6.71 1.90
N MET A 204 9.94 -6.47 0.94
CA MET A 204 11.36 -6.29 1.21
C MET A 204 11.78 -4.92 0.72
N ARG A 205 12.33 -4.11 1.63
CA ARG A 205 12.66 -2.71 1.35
C ARG A 205 14.07 -2.37 1.82
N VAL A 206 14.70 -1.46 1.13
CA VAL A 206 15.93 -0.78 1.56
C VAL A 206 15.68 0.71 1.57
N GLY A 207 16.42 1.46 2.38
CA GLY A 207 16.21 2.89 2.44
C GLY A 207 17.28 3.63 3.19
N PHE A 208 17.07 4.95 3.22
CA PHE A 208 17.88 5.88 3.98
C PHE A 208 17.00 6.64 4.96
N ARG A 209 17.51 6.82 6.17
CA ARG A 209 16.91 7.62 7.23
C ARG A 209 17.83 8.79 7.56
N PHE A 210 17.26 9.97 7.66
CA PHE A 210 17.95 11.21 8.03
C PHE A 210 17.39 11.75 9.33
N PHE A 211 18.25 12.21 10.21
CA PHE A 211 17.91 12.80 11.51
C PHE A 211 18.15 14.32 11.47
N PHE A 212 17.18 15.07 12.02
CA PHE A 212 17.18 16.53 12.05
C PHE A 212 17.26 17.08 13.46
#